data_e3645223155e4b7ca7cef6ab0b55992a
#
_entry.id   e3645223155e4b7ca7cef6ab0b55992a
#
_cell.length_a   1.000
_cell.length_b   1.000
_cell.length_c   1.000
_cell.angle_alpha   90.00
_cell.angle_beta   90.00
_cell.angle_gamma   90.00
#
_symmetry.space_group_name_H-M   'P 1'
#
loop_
_entity.id
_entity.type
_entity.pdbx_description
1 polymer ?
#
loop_
_entity_poly.entity_id
_entity_poly.type
_entity_poly.pdbx_seq_one_letter_code
_entity_poly.pdbx_strand_id
1 'polypeptide(L)' 'MQTELIIVSEYCQKCHIEPSFIEMLEEGGLINVRTEAGKHYLLVSELPNVERYSRMYYMPVSRT' A
#
# COMPACT_ATOMS: atom_id res chain seq x y z
N MET A 1 -22.70 -1.24 -2.03
CA MET A 1 -21.31 -1.46 -2.05
C MET A 1 -20.56 -0.21 -1.82
N GLN A 2 -19.67 -0.22 -0.89
CA GLN A 2 -18.95 0.96 -0.56
C GLN A 2 -17.50 0.78 -0.86
N THR A 3 -16.92 1.77 -1.48
CA THR A 3 -15.51 1.76 -1.73
C THR A 3 -14.88 2.76 -0.79
N GLU A 4 -14.09 2.28 0.13
CA GLU A 4 -13.41 3.16 1.05
C GLU A 4 -11.98 3.35 0.60
N LEU A 5 -11.53 4.57 0.80
CA LEU A 5 -10.18 4.94 0.40
C LEU A 5 -9.44 5.50 1.60
N ILE A 6 -8.16 5.27 1.61
CA ILE A 6 -7.30 5.83 2.64
C ILE A 6 -6.15 6.54 1.92
N ILE A 7 -5.76 7.68 2.44
CA ILE A 7 -4.69 8.43 1.83
C ILE A 7 -3.39 7.65 2.00
N VAL A 8 -2.68 7.48 0.89
CA VAL A 8 -1.46 6.68 0.91
C VAL A 8 -0.47 7.23 1.91
N SER A 9 -0.30 8.55 1.97
CA SER A 9 0.69 9.11 2.87
C SER A 9 0.35 8.81 4.32
N GLU A 10 -0.95 8.85 4.68
CA GLU A 10 -1.33 8.52 6.04
C GLU A 10 -1.10 7.06 6.35
N TYR A 11 -1.44 6.21 5.41
CA TYR A 11 -1.24 4.79 5.61
C TYR A 11 0.24 4.48 5.78
N CYS A 12 1.07 5.12 4.97
CA CYS A 12 2.49 4.89 5.04
C CYS A 12 3.06 5.34 6.38
N GLN A 13 2.55 6.45 6.91
CA GLN A 13 3.00 6.91 8.20
C GLN A 13 2.63 5.94 9.32
N LYS A 14 1.41 5.46 9.26
CA LYS A 14 0.93 4.57 10.31
C LYS A 14 1.68 3.25 10.32
N CYS A 15 1.99 2.75 9.14
CA CYS A 15 2.60 1.43 9.03
C CYS A 15 4.09 1.49 8.82
N HIS A 16 4.68 2.71 8.85
CA HIS A 16 6.12 2.87 8.65
C HIS A 16 6.56 2.28 7.32
N ILE A 17 5.78 2.55 6.29
CA ILE A 17 6.07 2.08 4.95
C ILE A 17 6.42 3.29 4.11
N GLU A 18 7.40 3.16 3.24
CA GLU A 18 7.78 4.26 2.37
C GLU A 18 6.78 4.40 1.23
N PRO A 19 6.43 5.64 0.87
CA PRO A 19 5.52 5.83 -0.26
C PRO A 19 6.04 5.23 -1.55
N SER A 20 7.35 5.19 -1.73
CA SER A 20 7.91 4.60 -2.93
C SER A 20 7.58 3.11 -3.03
N PHE A 21 7.43 2.45 -1.89
CA PHE A 21 7.04 1.06 -1.91
C PHE A 21 5.65 0.89 -2.51
N ILE A 22 4.73 1.76 -2.12
CA ILE A 22 3.38 1.71 -2.66
C ILE A 22 3.40 1.99 -4.17
N GLU A 23 4.20 2.96 -4.58
CA GLU A 23 4.31 3.26 -6.00
C GLU A 23 4.85 2.08 -6.77
N MET A 24 5.81 1.39 -6.19
CA MET A 24 6.38 0.22 -6.84
C MET A 24 5.33 -0.86 -7.03
N LEU A 25 4.51 -1.08 -6.02
CA LEU A 25 3.45 -2.07 -6.13
C LEU A 25 2.43 -1.69 -7.19
N GLU A 26 2.12 -0.40 -7.26
CA GLU A 26 1.16 0.06 -8.25
C GLU A 26 1.72 -0.11 -9.65
N GLU A 27 2.96 0.25 -9.84
CA GLU A 27 3.57 0.15 -11.16
C GLU A 27 3.64 -1.30 -11.62
N GLY A 28 3.84 -2.20 -10.69
CA GLY A 28 3.90 -3.61 -11.02
C GLY A 28 2.53 -4.25 -11.22
N GLY A 29 1.46 -3.46 -11.02
CA GLY A 29 0.13 -4.00 -11.18
C GLY A 29 -0.29 -4.89 -10.02
N LEU A 30 0.40 -4.81 -8.90
CA LEU A 30 0.09 -5.66 -7.77
C LEU A 30 -1.04 -5.12 -6.92
N ILE A 31 -1.21 -3.80 -6.92
CA ILE A 31 -2.31 -3.18 -6.19
C ILE A 31 -2.88 -2.07 -7.03
N ASN A 32 -4.07 -1.62 -6.66
CA ASN A 32 -4.73 -0.52 -7.33
C ASN A 32 -4.67 0.71 -6.45
N VAL A 33 -4.21 1.81 -7.03
CA VAL A 33 -4.13 3.08 -6.33
C VAL A 33 -4.95 4.09 -7.12
N ARG A 34 -5.72 4.87 -6.40
CA ARG A 34 -6.55 5.88 -7.04
C ARG A 34 -5.93 7.24 -6.88
N THR A 35 -5.93 8.01 -7.94
CA THR A 35 -5.38 9.35 -7.91
C THR A 35 -6.50 10.33 -8.16
N GLU A 36 -6.69 11.25 -7.21
CA GLU A 36 -7.71 12.29 -7.36
C GLU A 36 -7.14 13.58 -6.83
N ALA A 37 -7.35 14.65 -7.59
CA ALA A 37 -6.92 15.97 -7.18
C ALA A 37 -5.45 16.00 -6.77
N GLY A 38 -4.63 15.22 -7.46
CA GLY A 38 -3.21 15.20 -7.16
C GLY A 38 -2.83 14.40 -5.95
N LYS A 39 -3.77 13.70 -5.35
CA LYS A 39 -3.49 12.89 -4.18
C LYS A 39 -3.71 11.42 -4.49
N HIS A 40 -2.93 10.59 -3.85
CA HIS A 40 -3.01 9.15 -4.07
C HIS A 40 -3.79 8.50 -2.93
N TYR A 41 -4.73 7.67 -3.31
CA TYR A 41 -5.57 6.97 -2.35
C TYR A 41 -5.45 5.47 -2.56
N LEU A 42 -5.43 4.76 -1.46
CA LEU A 42 -5.34 3.31 -1.48
C LEU A 42 -6.71 2.74 -1.14
N LEU A 43 -7.15 1.79 -1.93
CA LEU A 43 -8.42 1.13 -1.64
C LEU A 43 -8.27 0.29 -0.40
N VAL A 44 -9.25 0.40 0.50
CA VAL A 44 -9.19 -0.37 1.73
C VAL A 44 -9.16 -1.86 1.42
N SER A 45 -9.79 -2.28 0.33
CA SER A 45 -9.78 -3.68 -0.03
C SER A 45 -8.41 -4.16 -0.44
N GLU A 46 -7.48 -3.24 -0.72
CA GLU A 46 -6.11 -3.62 -1.07
C GLU A 46 -5.20 -3.72 0.14
N LEU A 47 -5.68 -3.30 1.30
CA LEU A 47 -4.80 -3.28 2.47
C LEU A 47 -4.22 -4.66 2.81
N PRO A 48 -5.02 -5.73 2.76
CA PRO A 48 -4.42 -7.05 3.05
C PRO A 48 -3.30 -7.40 2.09
N ASN A 49 -3.46 -7.02 0.82
CA ASN A 49 -2.42 -7.30 -0.15
C ASN A 49 -1.17 -6.49 0.15
N VAL A 50 -1.36 -5.22 0.50
CA VAL A 50 -0.22 -4.37 0.81
C VAL A 50 0.52 -4.92 2.02
N GLU A 51 -0.21 -5.36 3.02
CA GLU A 51 0.43 -5.93 4.19
C GLU A 51 1.24 -7.16 3.84
N ARG A 52 0.68 -7.99 2.99
CA ARG A 52 1.38 -9.19 2.60
C ARG A 52 2.67 -8.87 1.88
N TYR A 53 2.61 -7.92 0.93
CA TYR A 53 3.80 -7.55 0.19
C TYR A 53 4.82 -6.86 1.07
N SER A 54 4.36 -6.04 2.00
CA SER A 54 5.30 -5.36 2.88
C SER A 54 6.02 -6.34 3.79
N ARG A 55 5.34 -7.39 4.21
CA ARG A 55 6.00 -8.42 4.99
C ARG A 55 7.12 -9.07 4.22
N MET A 56 6.85 -9.36 2.94
CA MET A 56 7.86 -10.00 2.14
C MET A 56 9.00 -9.08 1.82
N TYR A 57 8.75 -7.78 1.81
CA TYR A 57 9.76 -6.82 1.41
C TYR A 57 10.57 -6.31 2.60
N TYR A 58 9.87 -5.93 3.68
CA TYR A 58 10.55 -5.30 4.81
C TYR A 58 10.97 -6.31 5.87
N MET A 59 10.26 -7.40 6.00
CA MET A 59 10.60 -8.38 7.00
C MET A 59 11.28 -9.52 6.32
N PRO A 60 12.58 -9.61 6.48
CA PRO A 60 13.29 -10.76 5.90
C PRO A 60 12.75 -12.00 6.54
N VAL A 61 12.73 -13.01 5.79
CA VAL A 61 12.29 -14.29 6.27
C VAL A 61 13.28 -14.77 7.25
N SER A 62 12.98 -14.78 8.35
CA SER A 62 13.93 -15.29 9.26
C SER A 62 13.67 -16.65 9.63
N ARG A 63 13.81 -16.86 9.76
CA ARG A 63 13.61 -17.64 10.15
C ARG A 63 13.78 -17.95 11.05
N THR A 64 13.64 -18.09 11.31
CA THR A 64 13.78 -18.24 12.20
C THR A 64 13.74 -18.85 12.63
#